data_e8ae72fd2395b124fa7e3cd72c81e2df
#
_entry.id   e8ae72fd2395b124fa7e3cd72c81e2df
#
_cell.length_a   1.000
_cell.length_b   1.000
_cell.length_c   1.000
_cell.angle_alpha   90.00
_cell.angle_beta   90.00
_cell.angle_gamma   90.00
#
_symmetry.space_group_name_H-M   'P 1'
#
loop_
_entity.id
_entity.type
_entity.pdbx_description
1 polymer ?
#
loop_
_entity_poly.entity_id
_entity_poly.type
_entity_poly.pdbx_seq_one_letter_code
_entity_poly.pdbx_strand_id
1 'polypeptide(L)'
;MVRTFLRRLRHDTRGVSAVEFAILAPTIIMIYFGLVEFAQGYMAQKRTTHVASMVADLTAQNASLTTSQITNIFGIGDKIMRPFSDADLSQRVTSVARTGNTVKVVWSRATGDLTPLAKNSVYEVPSLDLIPNGEGLVVAESAF
;
A
#
# COMPACT_ATOMS: atom_id res chain seq x y z
N MET A 1 -56.85 33.99 14.60
CA MET A 1 -55.58 34.27 13.91
C MET A 1 -54.68 33.02 13.83
N VAL A 2 -54.50 32.24 14.86
CA VAL A 2 -53.65 31.03 14.89
C VAL A 2 -54.09 29.92 13.91
N ARG A 3 -55.40 29.66 13.79
CA ARG A 3 -55.96 28.64 12.89
C ARG A 3 -55.70 28.92 11.40
N THR A 4 -55.64 30.14 10.98
CA THR A 4 -55.36 30.54 9.58
C THR A 4 -53.89 30.41 9.25
N PHE A 5 -53.02 30.64 10.24
CA PHE A 5 -51.57 30.46 10.13
C PHE A 5 -51.18 28.98 9.99
N LEU A 6 -51.76 28.12 10.85
CA LEU A 6 -51.53 26.66 10.79
C LEU A 6 -52.05 26.04 9.47
N ARG A 7 -53.14 26.55 8.91
CA ARG A 7 -53.70 26.11 7.64
C ARG A 7 -52.78 26.50 6.45
N ARG A 8 -52.16 27.68 6.50
CA ARG A 8 -51.18 28.12 5.49
C ARG A 8 -49.89 27.28 5.56
N LEU A 9 -49.37 27.00 6.74
CA LEU A 9 -48.22 26.13 6.94
C LEU A 9 -48.44 24.70 6.39
N ARG A 10 -49.65 24.16 6.54
CA ARG A 10 -50.01 22.83 6.05
C ARG A 10 -50.14 22.72 4.52
N HIS A 11 -50.37 23.82 3.84
CA HIS A 11 -50.46 23.90 2.37
C HIS A 11 -49.24 24.57 1.72
N ASP A 12 -48.25 24.95 2.50
CA ASP A 12 -47.05 25.58 1.97
C ASP A 12 -46.04 24.48 1.55
N THR A 13 -45.98 24.26 0.25
CA THR A 13 -45.06 23.27 -0.37
C THR A 13 -43.64 23.82 -0.59
N ARG A 14 -43.39 25.09 -0.25
CA ARG A 14 -42.07 25.73 -0.46
C ARG A 14 -40.97 25.13 0.42
N GLY A 15 -41.33 24.48 1.53
CA GLY A 15 -40.39 23.80 2.42
C GLY A 15 -40.04 22.35 2.01
N VAL A 16 -40.81 21.76 1.07
CA VAL A 16 -40.61 20.34 0.69
C VAL A 16 -39.23 20.11 0.11
N SER A 17 -38.76 20.94 -0.80
CA SER A 17 -37.42 20.84 -1.39
C SER A 17 -36.28 21.02 -0.38
N ALA A 18 -36.51 21.86 0.64
CA ALA A 18 -35.50 22.02 1.72
C ALA A 18 -35.42 20.77 2.59
N VAL A 19 -36.55 20.10 2.86
CA VAL A 19 -36.55 18.82 3.61
C VAL A 19 -35.98 17.70 2.78
N GLU A 20 -36.29 17.61 1.50
CA GLU A 20 -35.68 16.64 0.57
C GLU A 20 -34.18 16.83 0.51
N PHE A 21 -33.69 18.05 0.36
CA PHE A 21 -32.25 18.34 0.38
C PHE A 21 -31.62 17.98 1.73
N ALA A 22 -32.26 18.29 2.85
CA ALA A 22 -31.77 17.99 4.18
C ALA A 22 -31.60 16.48 4.44
N ILE A 23 -32.39 15.64 3.77
CA ILE A 23 -32.28 14.18 3.84
C ILE A 23 -31.20 13.66 2.90
N LEU A 24 -31.11 14.20 1.69
CA LEU A 24 -30.16 13.75 0.67
C LEU A 24 -28.73 14.22 0.96
N ALA A 25 -28.54 15.44 1.47
CA ALA A 25 -27.23 16.03 1.70
C ALA A 25 -26.33 15.18 2.60
N PRO A 26 -26.76 14.68 3.76
CA PRO A 26 -25.93 13.79 4.59
C PRO A 26 -25.51 12.51 3.86
N THR A 27 -26.40 11.92 3.07
CA THR A 27 -26.14 10.71 2.30
C THR A 27 -25.08 10.96 1.23
N ILE A 28 -25.21 12.06 0.49
CA ILE A 28 -24.23 12.45 -0.54
C ILE A 28 -22.88 12.74 0.08
N ILE A 29 -22.85 13.41 1.23
CA ILE A 29 -21.62 13.73 1.95
C ILE A 29 -20.93 12.43 2.41
N MET A 30 -21.66 11.46 2.96
CA MET A 30 -21.09 10.17 3.35
C MET A 30 -20.51 9.41 2.16
N ILE A 31 -21.23 9.38 1.04
CA ILE A 31 -20.74 8.75 -0.19
C ILE A 31 -19.48 9.45 -0.69
N TYR A 32 -19.45 10.77 -0.68
CA TYR A 32 -18.29 11.56 -1.11
C TYR A 32 -17.05 11.24 -0.27
N PHE A 33 -17.17 11.27 1.06
CA PHE A 33 -16.03 10.94 1.94
C PHE A 33 -15.61 9.48 1.79
N GLY A 34 -16.55 8.54 1.65
CA GLY A 34 -16.23 7.15 1.40
C GLY A 34 -15.45 6.93 0.10
N LEU A 35 -15.81 7.65 -0.97
CA LEU A 35 -15.05 7.61 -2.23
C LEU A 35 -13.65 8.19 -2.10
N VAL A 36 -13.49 9.30 -1.34
CA VAL A 36 -12.18 9.90 -1.09
C VAL A 36 -11.28 8.93 -0.31
N GLU A 37 -11.82 8.31 0.74
CA GLU A 37 -11.10 7.35 1.56
C GLU A 37 -10.69 6.10 0.77
N PHE A 38 -11.60 5.56 -0.03
CA PHE A 38 -11.30 4.47 -0.95
C PHE A 38 -10.20 4.83 -1.95
N ALA A 39 -10.27 6.02 -2.55
CA ALA A 39 -9.25 6.48 -3.50
C ALA A 39 -7.87 6.63 -2.83
N GLN A 40 -7.82 7.13 -1.60
CA GLN A 40 -6.56 7.23 -0.83
C GLN A 40 -5.99 5.85 -0.52
N GLY A 41 -6.79 4.91 -0.03
CA GLY A 41 -6.36 3.54 0.22
C GLY A 41 -5.83 2.84 -1.04
N TYR A 42 -6.52 3.02 -2.17
CA TYR A 42 -6.06 2.50 -3.46
C TYR A 42 -4.72 3.11 -3.90
N MET A 43 -4.54 4.42 -3.73
CA MET A 43 -3.27 5.09 -4.04
C MET A 43 -2.14 4.60 -3.13
N ALA A 44 -2.39 4.43 -1.84
CA ALA A 44 -1.41 3.89 -0.90
C ALA A 44 -0.98 2.48 -1.32
N GLN A 45 -1.91 1.60 -1.64
CA GLN A 45 -1.60 0.24 -2.13
C GLN A 45 -0.76 0.25 -3.40
N LYS A 46 -1.09 1.11 -4.37
CA LYS A 46 -0.30 1.25 -5.61
C LYS A 46 1.12 1.73 -5.34
N ARG A 47 1.29 2.69 -4.43
CA ARG A 47 2.61 3.18 -4.05
C ARG A 47 3.43 2.12 -3.33
N THR A 48 2.83 1.39 -2.41
CA THR A 48 3.47 0.27 -1.70
C THR A 48 3.98 -0.79 -2.69
N THR A 49 3.17 -1.19 -3.67
CA THR A 49 3.60 -2.10 -4.73
C THR A 49 4.75 -1.53 -5.56
N HIS A 50 4.72 -0.23 -5.85
CA HIS A 50 5.78 0.44 -6.59
C HIS A 50 7.09 0.50 -5.79
N VAL A 51 7.01 0.71 -4.47
CA VAL A 51 8.16 0.65 -3.57
C VAL A 51 8.84 -0.72 -3.65
N ALA A 52 8.08 -1.81 -3.51
CA ALA A 52 8.64 -3.17 -3.60
C ALA A 52 9.35 -3.39 -4.94
N SER A 53 8.74 -3.02 -6.05
CA SER A 53 9.34 -3.17 -7.38
C SER A 53 10.63 -2.36 -7.53
N MET A 54 10.63 -1.10 -7.07
CA MET A 54 11.79 -0.21 -7.17
C MET A 54 12.94 -0.69 -6.27
N VAL A 55 12.65 -1.15 -5.05
CA VAL A 55 13.65 -1.71 -4.13
C VAL A 55 14.27 -2.97 -4.70
N ALA A 56 13.46 -3.86 -5.30
CA ALA A 56 13.96 -5.06 -5.96
C ALA A 56 14.89 -4.72 -7.12
N ASP A 57 14.46 -3.80 -8.00
CA ASP A 57 15.21 -3.40 -9.19
C ASP A 57 16.54 -2.74 -8.84
N LEU A 58 16.53 -1.75 -7.94
CA LEU A 58 17.76 -1.09 -7.47
C LEU A 58 18.72 -2.05 -6.79
N THR A 59 18.20 -3.04 -6.08
CA THR A 59 19.02 -4.08 -5.45
C THR A 59 19.62 -5.01 -6.50
N ALA A 60 18.84 -5.44 -7.48
CA ALA A 60 19.28 -6.38 -8.52
C ALA A 60 20.30 -5.77 -9.48
N GLN A 61 20.32 -4.44 -9.65
CA GLN A 61 21.31 -3.75 -10.50
C GLN A 61 22.74 -3.78 -9.94
N ASN A 62 22.92 -4.15 -8.68
CA ASN A 62 24.20 -4.15 -8.01
C ASN A 62 24.70 -5.58 -7.75
N ALA A 63 25.90 -5.89 -8.17
CA ALA A 63 26.53 -7.20 -7.92
C ALA A 63 26.84 -7.41 -6.43
N SER A 64 27.05 -6.34 -5.68
CA SER A 64 27.25 -6.36 -4.23
C SER A 64 26.74 -5.07 -3.62
N LEU A 65 26.18 -5.17 -2.42
CA LEU A 65 25.61 -4.05 -1.69
C LEU A 65 26.17 -3.99 -0.27
N THR A 66 26.58 -2.81 0.13
CA THR A 66 26.88 -2.49 1.51
C THR A 66 25.61 -2.19 2.30
N THR A 67 25.67 -2.30 3.63
CA THR A 67 24.52 -1.94 4.50
C THR A 67 24.06 -0.50 4.26
N SER A 68 24.98 0.45 4.07
CA SER A 68 24.63 1.84 3.79
C SER A 68 23.86 2.02 2.47
N GLN A 69 24.25 1.27 1.43
CA GLN A 69 23.55 1.32 0.14
C GLN A 69 22.14 0.76 0.26
N ILE A 70 21.94 -0.34 1.01
CA ILE A 70 20.61 -0.90 1.27
C ILE A 70 19.74 0.10 2.04
N THR A 71 20.29 0.76 3.06
CA THR A 71 19.58 1.81 3.80
C THR A 71 19.17 2.98 2.87
N ASN A 72 20.03 3.39 1.94
CA ASN A 72 19.71 4.42 0.96
C ASN A 72 18.60 3.96 0.00
N ILE A 73 18.62 2.70 -0.43
CA ILE A 73 17.56 2.12 -1.28
C ILE A 73 16.21 2.16 -0.54
N PHE A 74 16.15 1.77 0.73
CA PHE A 74 14.94 1.87 1.54
C PHE A 74 14.46 3.33 1.68
N GLY A 75 15.36 4.28 1.87
CA GLY A 75 15.04 5.70 1.89
C GLY A 75 14.46 6.25 0.58
N ILE A 76 14.63 5.56 -0.55
CA ILE A 76 13.92 5.88 -1.81
C ILE A 76 12.47 5.43 -1.70
N GLY A 77 12.19 4.27 -1.11
CA GLY A 77 10.85 3.79 -0.82
C GLY A 77 10.04 4.80 0.01
N ASP A 78 10.64 5.36 1.04
CA ASP A 78 10.02 6.38 1.89
C ASP A 78 9.60 7.64 1.08
N LYS A 79 10.40 8.02 0.11
CA LYS A 79 10.08 9.16 -0.77
C LYS A 79 8.94 8.86 -1.76
N ILE A 80 8.83 7.61 -2.23
CA ILE A 80 7.77 7.17 -3.13
C ILE A 80 6.41 7.18 -2.42
N MET A 81 6.38 6.87 -1.13
CA MET A 81 5.14 6.85 -0.35
C MET A 81 4.47 8.21 -0.18
N ARG A 82 5.20 9.31 -0.30
CA ARG A 82 4.61 10.65 -0.15
C ARG A 82 3.39 10.85 -1.07
N PRO A 83 2.28 11.44 -0.57
CA PRO A 83 2.11 12.20 0.68
C PRO A 83 1.75 11.34 1.91
N PHE A 84 1.69 10.02 1.80
CA PHE A 84 1.42 9.14 2.95
C PHE A 84 2.61 9.14 3.91
N SER A 85 2.34 8.82 5.18
CA SER A 85 3.38 8.70 6.20
C SER A 85 4.36 7.57 5.82
N ASP A 86 5.65 7.81 5.99
CA ASP A 86 6.69 6.79 5.85
C ASP A 86 6.89 5.97 7.14
N ALA A 87 6.32 6.45 8.26
CA ALA A 87 6.44 5.79 9.57
C ALA A 87 5.83 4.38 9.60
N ASP A 88 4.79 4.15 8.79
CA ASP A 88 4.07 2.87 8.70
C ASP A 88 4.59 1.98 7.56
N LEU A 89 5.57 2.47 6.78
CA LEU A 89 6.14 1.72 5.67
C LEU A 89 7.17 0.70 6.16
N SER A 90 6.88 -0.54 5.93
CA SER A 90 7.79 -1.66 6.19
C SER A 90 8.31 -2.21 4.87
N GLN A 91 9.60 -2.46 4.79
CA GLN A 91 10.26 -2.92 3.58
C GLN A 91 11.19 -4.11 3.90
N ARG A 92 11.21 -5.09 3.04
CA ARG A 92 12.17 -6.22 3.11
C ARG A 92 12.71 -6.53 1.73
N VAL A 93 14.00 -6.70 1.63
CA VAL A 93 14.67 -7.21 0.44
C VAL A 93 15.43 -8.47 0.78
N THR A 94 15.29 -9.48 -0.05
CA THR A 94 15.87 -10.80 0.15
C THR A 94 16.51 -11.28 -1.16
N SER A 95 17.77 -11.64 -1.10
CA SER A 95 18.43 -12.35 -2.18
C SER A 95 18.32 -13.84 -1.94
N VAL A 96 17.84 -14.56 -2.92
CA VAL A 96 17.70 -16.01 -2.89
C VAL A 96 18.50 -16.63 -4.03
N ALA A 97 18.96 -17.86 -3.85
CA ALA A 97 19.66 -18.62 -4.87
C ALA A 97 19.11 -20.05 -4.94
N ARG A 98 18.98 -20.56 -6.17
CA ARG A 98 18.54 -21.91 -6.43
C ARG A 98 19.73 -22.86 -6.53
N THR A 99 19.64 -23.99 -5.82
CA THR A 99 20.56 -25.12 -5.95
C THR A 99 19.74 -26.40 -6.08
N GLY A 100 19.72 -26.98 -7.27
CA GLY A 100 18.86 -28.12 -7.57
C GLY A 100 17.37 -27.78 -7.44
N ASN A 101 16.68 -28.50 -6.55
CA ASN A 101 15.24 -28.29 -6.31
C ASN A 101 14.95 -27.39 -5.08
N THR A 102 15.95 -26.74 -4.53
CA THR A 102 15.80 -25.92 -3.33
C THR A 102 16.24 -24.50 -3.60
N VAL A 103 15.43 -23.54 -3.18
CA VAL A 103 15.77 -22.13 -3.16
C VAL A 103 16.07 -21.72 -1.72
N LYS A 104 17.21 -21.07 -1.49
CA LYS A 104 17.67 -20.66 -0.16
C LYS A 104 17.95 -19.17 -0.09
N VAL A 105 17.71 -18.60 1.06
CA VAL A 105 18.07 -17.21 1.37
C VAL A 105 19.59 -17.07 1.44
N VAL A 106 20.14 -16.20 0.60
CA VAL A 106 21.56 -15.81 0.63
C VAL A 106 21.76 -14.72 1.67
N TRP A 107 20.94 -13.68 1.62
CA TRP A 107 20.87 -12.63 2.61
C TRP A 107 19.49 -11.96 2.58
N SER A 108 19.12 -11.33 3.68
CA SER A 108 17.90 -10.54 3.79
C SER A 108 18.14 -9.31 4.66
N ARG A 109 17.47 -8.21 4.34
CA ARG A 109 17.43 -6.98 5.13
C ARG A 109 16.00 -6.44 5.15
N ALA A 110 15.63 -5.87 6.28
CA ALA A 110 14.28 -5.33 6.47
C ALA A 110 14.31 -4.04 7.30
N THR A 111 13.25 -3.27 7.20
CA THR A 111 12.94 -2.08 8.00
C THR A 111 11.47 -2.06 8.36
N GLY A 112 11.08 -1.26 9.35
CA GLY A 112 9.72 -1.23 9.89
C GLY A 112 9.40 -2.51 10.66
N ASP A 113 8.18 -3.00 10.53
CA ASP A 113 7.69 -4.19 11.24
C ASP A 113 8.08 -5.52 10.57
N LEU A 114 8.66 -5.46 9.36
CA LEU A 114 9.16 -6.66 8.69
C LEU A 114 10.50 -7.10 9.28
N THR A 115 10.64 -8.39 9.49
CA THR A 115 11.89 -9.00 9.97
C THR A 115 12.69 -9.62 8.82
N PRO A 116 14.03 -9.51 8.82
CA PRO A 116 14.85 -10.17 7.82
C PRO A 116 14.75 -11.70 7.94
N LEU A 117 14.78 -12.38 6.80
CA LEU A 117 14.76 -13.84 6.76
C LEU A 117 16.15 -14.40 7.16
N ALA A 118 16.15 -15.56 7.81
CA ALA A 118 17.38 -16.21 8.23
C ALA A 118 18.19 -16.68 7.01
N LYS A 119 19.48 -16.43 7.05
CA LYS A 119 20.41 -16.94 6.01
C LYS A 119 20.34 -18.47 5.95
N ASN A 120 20.37 -19.02 4.73
CA ASN A 120 20.23 -20.45 4.41
C ASN A 120 18.86 -21.06 4.73
N SER A 121 17.86 -20.32 5.20
CA SER A 121 16.50 -20.82 5.28
C SER A 121 15.95 -21.12 3.88
N VAL A 122 15.07 -22.10 3.79
CA VAL A 122 14.36 -22.42 2.55
C VAL A 122 13.39 -21.28 2.24
N TYR A 123 13.42 -20.82 1.00
CA TYR A 123 12.48 -19.81 0.48
C TYR A 123 11.52 -20.49 -0.49
N GLU A 124 10.24 -20.40 -0.21
CA GLU A 124 9.20 -20.95 -1.07
C GLU A 124 8.94 -20.01 -2.25
N VAL A 125 9.05 -20.53 -3.45
CA VAL A 125 8.73 -19.84 -4.70
C VAL A 125 7.53 -20.49 -5.37
N PRO A 126 6.69 -19.72 -6.07
CA PRO A 126 5.52 -20.26 -6.75
C PRO A 126 5.87 -21.30 -7.82
N SER A 127 7.01 -21.14 -8.48
CA SER A 127 7.56 -22.10 -9.45
C SER A 127 9.09 -22.04 -9.43
N LEU A 128 9.74 -23.20 -9.50
CA LEU A 128 11.19 -23.30 -9.62
C LEU A 128 11.71 -22.79 -10.97
N ASP A 129 10.86 -22.73 -11.99
CA ASP A 129 11.22 -22.25 -13.33
C ASP A 129 11.50 -20.75 -13.37
N LEU A 130 11.08 -20.03 -12.33
CA LEU A 130 11.38 -18.59 -12.18
C LEU A 130 12.88 -18.32 -11.96
N ILE A 131 13.61 -19.31 -11.46
CA ILE A 131 15.03 -19.17 -11.14
C ILE A 131 15.78 -20.33 -11.79
N PRO A 132 16.58 -20.11 -12.83
CA PRO A 132 17.43 -21.14 -13.39
C PRO A 132 18.37 -21.76 -12.34
N ASN A 133 18.72 -23.04 -12.50
CA ASN A 133 19.57 -23.70 -11.53
C ASN A 133 20.96 -23.08 -11.49
N GLY A 134 21.42 -22.73 -10.32
CA GLY A 134 22.70 -22.02 -10.09
C GLY A 134 22.56 -20.50 -10.12
N GLU A 135 21.38 -19.96 -10.41
CA GLU A 135 21.15 -18.53 -10.42
C GLU A 135 20.44 -18.03 -9.15
N GLY A 136 20.39 -16.71 -9.01
CA GLY A 136 19.74 -16.02 -7.90
C GLY A 136 18.64 -15.09 -8.37
N LEU A 137 17.77 -14.74 -7.45
CA LEU A 137 16.71 -13.75 -7.63
C LEU A 137 16.70 -12.80 -6.43
N VAL A 138 16.37 -11.55 -6.69
CA VAL A 138 16.08 -10.56 -5.64
C VAL A 138 14.57 -10.44 -5.50
N VAL A 139 14.10 -10.62 -4.28
CA VAL A 139 12.68 -10.44 -3.93
C VAL A 139 12.58 -9.25 -2.97
N ALA A 140 11.69 -8.33 -3.24
CA ALA A 140 11.35 -7.25 -2.34
C ALA A 140 9.87 -7.29 -1.96
N GLU A 141 9.63 -6.97 -0.72
CA GLU A 141 8.31 -6.92 -0.11
C GLU A 141 8.13 -5.58 0.57
N SER A 142 6.95 -5.02 0.49
CA SER A 142 6.60 -3.82 1.24
C SER A 142 5.18 -3.94 1.79
N ALA A 143 4.99 -3.40 2.97
CA ALA A 143 3.71 -3.31 3.67
C ALA A 143 3.53 -1.89 4.20
N PHE A 144 2.24 -1.47 4.26
CA PHE A 144 1.84 -0.14 4.73
C PHE A 144 0.51 -0.25 5.48
#